data_5baf508b7468fa1445bd3140202f40fb
#
_entry.id   5baf508b7468fa1445bd3140202f40fb
#
_cell.length_a   1.000
_cell.length_b   1.000
_cell.length_c   1.000
_cell.angle_alpha   90.00
_cell.angle_beta   90.00
_cell.angle_gamma   90.00
#
_symmetry.space_group_name_H-M   'P 1'
#
loop_
_entity.id
_entity.type
_entity.pdbx_description
1 polymer ?
#
loop_
_entity_poly.entity_id
_entity_poly.type
_entity_poly.pdbx_seq_one_letter_code
_entity_poly.pdbx_strand_id
1 'polypeptide(L)'
;MKTTMHVNTNPDRTPTALSRRSILIAALGLPALALVAAACGDKTKQSGATTAAPPTTGSTGTDTDATTPPPVSTPAGAIGHPTGADDVIFRSGLVGGFTTPGFAFTNVPSVMVSGDGRLFTLGATTMIYPGQLLPAINERSITEDGIQRLLALADSAGLLAPAPDYAGNIQVADAPDTQVIISANGETYTHQAMALGFEEVDESPARKALRTFTEVLRDLPAVVGAQNLGADAPLVPTNYRIQTMVVTEDELVGYDPAPTIVDWTLADVSLAGASECTVVTAEQAGTTFTDAKQDTFFRETVAEAATIYRISAVAMLPGDVC
;
A
#
# COMPACT_ATOMS: atom_id res chain seq x y z
N MET A 1 -55.40 31.48 -9.11
CA MET A 1 -55.57 30.05 -8.88
C MET A 1 -54.60 29.65 -7.77
N LYS A 2 -55.10 29.50 -6.52
CA LYS A 2 -54.26 29.10 -5.36
C LYS A 2 -54.48 27.61 -5.16
N THR A 3 -53.40 26.82 -5.33
CA THR A 3 -53.44 25.37 -5.06
C THR A 3 -52.95 25.15 -3.62
N THR A 4 -53.84 24.72 -2.75
CA THR A 4 -53.57 24.39 -1.34
C THR A 4 -53.06 22.93 -1.29
N MET A 5 -51.82 22.71 -0.85
CA MET A 5 -51.32 21.35 -0.55
C MET A 5 -51.76 20.95 0.85
N HIS A 6 -52.53 19.87 0.94
CA HIS A 6 -52.86 19.20 2.18
C HIS A 6 -51.66 18.33 2.65
N VAL A 7 -51.16 18.66 3.84
CA VAL A 7 -50.17 17.79 4.55
C VAL A 7 -50.97 16.78 5.38
N ASN A 8 -50.82 15.52 5.06
CA ASN A 8 -51.41 14.40 5.80
C ASN A 8 -50.42 13.96 6.91
N THR A 9 -50.69 14.33 8.14
CA THR A 9 -49.97 13.90 9.34
C THR A 9 -50.62 12.63 9.88
N ASN A 10 -49.98 11.50 9.78
CA ASN A 10 -50.38 10.25 10.42
C ASN A 10 -49.56 10.05 11.72
N PRO A 11 -50.17 10.13 12.92
CA PRO A 11 -49.48 9.91 14.17
C PRO A 11 -49.77 8.51 14.71
N ASP A 12 -49.04 7.47 14.27
CA ASP A 12 -48.96 6.20 15.02
C ASP A 12 -47.86 5.31 14.42
N ARG A 13 -46.66 5.44 14.92
CA ARG A 13 -45.65 4.39 14.88
C ARG A 13 -44.90 4.34 16.21
N THR A 14 -45.34 3.46 17.08
CA THR A 14 -44.63 3.01 18.27
C THR A 14 -43.32 2.31 17.82
N PRO A 15 -42.17 2.63 18.45
CA PRO A 15 -40.92 1.92 18.16
C PRO A 15 -40.92 0.56 18.84
N THR A 16 -40.78 -0.48 18.03
CA THR A 16 -40.61 -1.86 18.48
C THR A 16 -39.17 -2.02 19.05
N ALA A 17 -39.13 -2.36 20.34
CA ALA A 17 -37.89 -2.65 21.07
C ALA A 17 -37.19 -3.89 20.48
N LEU A 18 -35.94 -3.74 20.04
CA LEU A 18 -35.09 -4.84 19.65
C LEU A 18 -34.60 -5.59 20.91
N SER A 19 -35.02 -6.84 21.01
CA SER A 19 -34.63 -7.82 22.01
C SER A 19 -33.11 -8.13 21.93
N ARG A 20 -32.40 -7.93 23.05
CA ARG A 20 -31.03 -8.38 23.26
C ARG A 20 -31.01 -9.91 23.35
N ARG A 21 -30.52 -10.58 22.34
CA ARG A 21 -30.17 -11.99 22.44
C ARG A 21 -28.77 -12.12 23.03
N SER A 22 -28.71 -12.62 24.24
CA SER A 22 -27.49 -13.05 24.96
C SER A 22 -26.86 -14.23 24.21
N ILE A 23 -25.60 -14.09 23.77
CA ILE A 23 -24.80 -15.19 23.27
C ILE A 23 -24.01 -15.74 24.45
N LEU A 24 -24.35 -16.97 24.85
CA LEU A 24 -23.59 -17.79 25.78
C LEU A 24 -22.32 -18.32 25.08
N ILE A 25 -21.15 -17.90 25.57
CA ILE A 25 -19.86 -18.46 25.17
C ILE A 25 -19.60 -19.67 26.10
N ALA A 26 -19.64 -20.86 25.51
CA ALA A 26 -19.21 -22.08 26.15
C ALA A 26 -17.68 -22.17 26.05
N ALA A 27 -17.02 -22.13 27.20
CA ALA A 27 -15.61 -22.44 27.37
C ALA A 27 -15.41 -23.97 27.37
N LEU A 28 -14.58 -24.47 26.46
CA LEU A 28 -14.07 -25.84 26.50
C LEU A 28 -12.55 -25.83 26.26
N GLY A 29 -11.83 -26.09 27.34
CA GLY A 29 -10.89 -27.18 27.55
C GLY A 29 -9.59 -27.17 26.72
N LEU A 30 -8.50 -26.73 27.36
CA LEU A 30 -7.12 -27.05 26.99
C LEU A 30 -6.81 -28.51 27.35
N PRO A 31 -5.93 -29.20 26.63
CA PRO A 31 -4.93 -30.01 27.26
C PRO A 31 -3.50 -29.54 27.02
N ALA A 32 -2.76 -29.48 28.11
CA ALA A 32 -1.31 -29.33 28.16
C ALA A 32 -0.64 -30.63 27.68
N LEU A 33 0.46 -30.51 26.93
CA LEU A 33 1.48 -31.57 26.77
C LEU A 33 2.81 -30.88 26.48
N ALA A 34 3.63 -30.84 27.49
CA ALA A 34 4.80 -31.67 27.77
C ALA A 34 6.05 -31.31 26.94
N LEU A 35 6.97 -30.67 27.68
CA LEU A 35 8.40 -30.51 27.42
C LEU A 35 9.09 -31.86 27.21
N VAL A 36 9.98 -31.95 26.21
CA VAL A 36 11.12 -32.86 26.24
C VAL A 36 12.37 -32.05 25.95
N ALA A 37 13.19 -31.94 27.00
CA ALA A 37 14.58 -31.50 26.93
C ALA A 37 15.47 -32.76 26.76
N ALA A 38 16.45 -32.68 25.84
CA ALA A 38 17.66 -33.50 25.82
C ALA A 38 18.73 -32.68 25.15
N ALA A 39 19.65 -32.22 25.73
CA ALA A 39 20.88 -32.37 26.48
C ALA A 39 21.94 -33.19 25.75
N CYS A 40 23.09 -32.51 25.61
CA CYS A 40 24.48 -32.93 25.71
C CYS A 40 25.25 -33.53 24.51
N GLY A 41 26.35 -32.91 24.27
CA GLY A 41 27.71 -33.45 24.17
C GLY A 41 28.32 -33.25 22.76
N ASP A 42 29.55 -32.97 22.52
CA ASP A 42 30.74 -32.71 23.34
C ASP A 42 31.83 -32.14 22.41
N LYS A 43 32.82 -31.58 23.00
CA LYS A 43 34.01 -30.91 22.48
C LYS A 43 34.85 -31.77 21.51
N THR A 44 35.48 -31.12 20.52
CA THR A 44 36.90 -31.37 20.27
C THR A 44 37.60 -30.10 19.67
N LYS A 45 38.66 -29.72 20.34
CA LYS A 45 39.69 -28.76 19.97
C LYS A 45 40.53 -29.28 18.80
N GLN A 46 40.98 -28.43 17.89
CA GLN A 46 42.37 -28.48 17.47
C GLN A 46 42.86 -27.16 16.91
N SER A 47 43.97 -26.76 17.47
CA SER A 47 44.80 -25.61 17.16
C SER A 47 45.56 -25.79 15.81
N GLY A 48 45.90 -24.67 15.18
CA GLY A 48 46.88 -24.64 14.12
C GLY A 48 47.14 -23.18 13.69
N ALA A 49 48.04 -22.52 14.39
CA ALA A 49 48.61 -21.25 13.96
C ALA A 49 49.64 -21.45 12.87
N THR A 50 49.67 -20.61 11.83
CA THR A 50 50.91 -20.24 11.16
C THR A 50 50.79 -18.83 10.57
N THR A 51 51.70 -18.01 11.03
CA THR A 51 52.01 -16.65 10.71
C THR A 51 52.76 -16.59 9.35
N ALA A 52 52.46 -15.65 8.48
CA ALA A 52 53.44 -14.96 7.63
C ALA A 52 52.82 -13.69 7.03
N ALA A 53 53.48 -12.58 7.27
CA ALA A 53 53.26 -11.24 6.69
C ALA A 53 54.27 -10.98 5.56
N PRO A 54 54.28 -9.75 4.96
CA PRO A 54 53.93 -9.46 3.57
C PRO A 54 55.14 -9.20 2.66
N PRO A 55 54.94 -8.79 1.44
CA PRO A 55 55.56 -7.53 1.05
C PRO A 55 54.71 -6.56 0.24
N THR A 56 55.02 -5.32 0.48
CA THR A 56 54.68 -4.04 -0.11
C THR A 56 55.13 -3.89 -1.59
N THR A 57 54.43 -2.93 -2.21
CA THR A 57 54.77 -1.97 -3.28
C THR A 57 53.87 -2.14 -4.49
N GLY A 58 52.96 -1.21 -4.77
CA GLY A 58 53.15 0.09 -5.39
C GLY A 58 52.64 0.05 -6.81
N SER A 59 51.61 0.78 -7.12
CA SER A 59 51.61 1.75 -8.21
C SER A 59 50.18 2.26 -8.54
N THR A 60 50.06 3.55 -8.53
CA THR A 60 49.07 4.44 -9.13
C THR A 60 48.59 3.99 -10.52
N GLY A 61 47.26 4.04 -10.68
CA GLY A 61 46.59 3.96 -11.98
C GLY A 61 45.14 4.38 -11.81
N THR A 62 44.87 5.68 -12.00
CA THR A 62 43.53 6.25 -12.12
C THR A 62 43.00 5.88 -13.49
N ASP A 63 42.08 4.95 -13.57
CA ASP A 63 41.18 4.83 -14.70
C ASP A 63 39.76 4.56 -14.15
N THR A 64 38.95 5.60 -14.19
CA THR A 64 37.52 5.58 -13.92
C THR A 64 36.84 5.04 -15.18
N ASP A 65 36.85 3.73 -15.34
CA ASP A 65 36.03 3.08 -16.34
C ASP A 65 34.70 2.77 -15.71
N ALA A 66 33.68 3.51 -16.15
CA ALA A 66 32.30 3.27 -15.78
C ALA A 66 31.88 1.91 -16.36
N THR A 67 32.08 0.86 -15.58
CA THR A 67 31.66 -0.49 -15.95
C THR A 67 30.13 -0.51 -15.97
N THR A 68 29.55 -0.37 -17.15
CA THR A 68 28.16 -0.72 -17.42
C THR A 68 27.96 -2.19 -16.97
N PRO A 69 27.01 -2.47 -16.07
CA PRO A 69 26.75 -3.85 -15.68
C PRO A 69 26.42 -4.68 -16.94
N PRO A 70 26.90 -5.91 -17.04
CA PRO A 70 26.56 -6.77 -18.17
C PRO A 70 25.06 -6.98 -18.23
N PRO A 71 24.46 -7.03 -19.44
CA PRO A 71 23.03 -7.30 -19.58
C PRO A 71 22.73 -8.65 -18.93
N VAL A 72 21.78 -8.66 -17.99
CA VAL A 72 21.30 -9.89 -17.35
C VAL A 72 20.62 -10.70 -18.46
N SER A 73 21.20 -11.84 -18.80
CA SER A 73 20.63 -12.75 -19.80
C SER A 73 19.35 -13.35 -19.22
N THR A 74 18.20 -12.96 -19.75
CA THR A 74 16.91 -13.56 -19.41
C THR A 74 16.92 -15.05 -19.79
N PRO A 75 16.58 -15.98 -18.88
CA PRO A 75 16.50 -17.40 -19.20
C PRO A 75 15.50 -17.67 -20.34
N ALA A 76 15.76 -18.66 -21.18
CA ALA A 76 14.82 -19.05 -22.23
C ALA A 76 13.48 -19.46 -21.62
N GLY A 77 12.41 -18.78 -22.02
CA GLY A 77 11.05 -18.96 -21.47
C GLY A 77 10.68 -18.00 -20.34
N ALA A 78 11.56 -17.06 -19.95
CA ALA A 78 11.23 -16.03 -18.99
C ALA A 78 10.32 -14.97 -19.62
N ILE A 79 9.38 -14.46 -18.83
CA ILE A 79 8.46 -13.37 -19.21
C ILE A 79 9.22 -12.05 -19.11
N GLY A 80 9.37 -11.34 -20.24
CA GLY A 80 10.04 -10.05 -20.27
C GLY A 80 9.28 -9.01 -19.42
N HIS A 81 10.02 -8.14 -18.70
CA HIS A 81 9.43 -7.04 -17.93
C HIS A 81 10.38 -5.84 -17.91
N PRO A 82 9.89 -4.64 -17.56
CA PRO A 82 10.73 -3.46 -17.40
C PRO A 82 11.67 -3.62 -16.19
N THR A 83 12.84 -2.94 -16.21
CA THR A 83 13.88 -3.09 -15.18
C THR A 83 14.31 -1.78 -14.52
N GLY A 84 13.70 -0.65 -14.86
CA GLY A 84 13.99 0.65 -14.26
C GLY A 84 13.43 0.77 -12.84
N ALA A 85 14.07 1.61 -12.02
CA ALA A 85 13.65 1.82 -10.63
C ALA A 85 12.26 2.46 -10.50
N ASP A 86 11.87 3.26 -11.48
CA ASP A 86 10.55 3.90 -11.51
C ASP A 86 9.52 3.12 -12.36
N ASP A 87 9.95 2.03 -12.98
CA ASP A 87 9.05 1.18 -13.74
C ASP A 87 8.22 0.29 -12.80
N VAL A 88 6.97 0.06 -13.16
CA VAL A 88 6.07 -0.83 -12.44
C VAL A 88 5.92 -2.13 -13.22
N ILE A 89 6.37 -3.25 -12.64
CA ILE A 89 6.14 -4.59 -13.18
C ILE A 89 4.73 -5.06 -12.84
N PHE A 90 4.36 -4.89 -11.58
CA PHE A 90 3.11 -5.38 -11.01
C PHE A 90 2.53 -4.40 -9.99
N ARG A 91 1.23 -4.17 -10.05
CA ARG A 91 0.49 -3.39 -9.06
C ARG A 91 -0.89 -3.99 -8.87
N SER A 92 -1.29 -4.23 -7.62
CA SER A 92 -2.64 -4.69 -7.27
C SER A 92 -3.16 -3.91 -6.08
N GLY A 93 -4.42 -3.49 -6.13
CA GLY A 93 -5.04 -2.74 -5.05
C GLY A 93 -6.52 -2.46 -5.31
N LEU A 94 -7.13 -1.75 -4.38
CA LEU A 94 -8.49 -1.26 -4.50
C LEU A 94 -8.46 0.17 -5.05
N VAL A 95 -9.34 0.49 -5.97
CA VAL A 95 -9.48 1.83 -6.56
C VAL A 95 -10.95 2.23 -6.61
N GLY A 96 -11.24 3.54 -6.63
CA GLY A 96 -12.63 4.01 -6.69
C GLY A 96 -13.43 3.70 -5.43
N GLY A 97 -14.73 3.49 -5.58
CA GLY A 97 -15.68 3.37 -4.48
C GLY A 97 -16.11 4.73 -3.92
N PHE A 98 -17.06 4.72 -2.99
CA PHE A 98 -17.49 5.94 -2.30
C PHE A 98 -16.53 6.25 -1.15
N THR A 99 -15.56 7.11 -1.42
CA THR A 99 -14.52 7.49 -0.47
C THR A 99 -14.37 9.01 -0.41
N THR A 100 -13.80 9.51 0.68
CA THR A 100 -13.44 10.94 0.74
C THR A 100 -12.32 11.26 -0.26
N PRO A 101 -12.24 12.48 -0.80
CA PRO A 101 -11.19 12.87 -1.74
C PRO A 101 -9.77 12.58 -1.23
N GLY A 102 -9.50 12.88 0.04
CA GLY A 102 -8.21 12.59 0.65
C GLY A 102 -7.87 11.09 0.71
N PHE A 103 -8.86 10.21 0.87
CA PHE A 103 -8.64 8.76 0.84
C PHE A 103 -8.20 8.30 -0.56
N ALA A 104 -8.87 8.78 -1.60
CA ALA A 104 -8.49 8.42 -2.98
C ALA A 104 -7.05 8.85 -3.29
N PHE A 105 -6.63 10.02 -2.80
CA PHE A 105 -5.27 10.54 -2.98
C PHE A 105 -4.21 9.70 -2.24
N THR A 106 -4.51 9.25 -1.03
CA THR A 106 -3.58 8.48 -0.17
C THR A 106 -3.68 6.97 -0.36
N ASN A 107 -4.51 6.52 -1.29
CA ASN A 107 -4.66 5.09 -1.57
C ASN A 107 -3.35 4.50 -2.11
N VAL A 108 -2.85 3.46 -1.44
CA VAL A 108 -1.64 2.73 -1.82
C VAL A 108 -2.00 1.32 -2.28
N PRO A 109 -1.23 0.73 -3.21
CA PRO A 109 -1.48 -0.63 -3.66
C PRO A 109 -1.30 -1.64 -2.51
N SER A 110 -2.08 -2.71 -2.54
CA SER A 110 -1.90 -3.83 -1.60
C SER A 110 -0.59 -4.56 -1.84
N VAL A 111 -0.19 -4.67 -3.11
CA VAL A 111 1.07 -5.26 -3.57
C VAL A 111 1.55 -4.49 -4.79
N MET A 112 2.84 -4.15 -4.82
CA MET A 112 3.48 -3.53 -5.97
C MET A 112 4.91 -4.02 -6.11
N VAL A 113 5.34 -4.28 -7.34
CA VAL A 113 6.73 -4.66 -7.68
C VAL A 113 7.27 -3.69 -8.71
N SER A 114 8.44 -3.10 -8.42
CA SER A 114 9.16 -2.21 -9.34
C SER A 114 10.18 -2.98 -10.19
N GLY A 115 10.62 -2.36 -11.28
CA GLY A 115 11.55 -2.94 -12.24
C GLY A 115 12.92 -3.28 -11.66
N ASP A 116 13.36 -2.56 -10.63
CA ASP A 116 14.61 -2.82 -9.92
C ASP A 116 14.50 -3.88 -8.81
N GLY A 117 13.37 -4.59 -8.71
CA GLY A 117 13.19 -5.68 -7.76
C GLY A 117 12.87 -5.24 -6.34
N ARG A 118 12.19 -4.10 -6.15
CA ARG A 118 11.57 -3.73 -4.87
C ARG A 118 10.11 -4.16 -4.85
N LEU A 119 9.71 -4.72 -3.73
CA LEU A 119 8.34 -5.15 -3.45
C LEU A 119 7.77 -4.29 -2.33
N PHE A 120 6.64 -3.66 -2.58
CA PHE A 120 5.92 -2.82 -1.62
C PHE A 120 4.61 -3.48 -1.22
N THR A 121 4.31 -3.45 0.06
CA THR A 121 3.07 -3.99 0.64
C THR A 121 2.53 -3.04 1.70
N LEU A 122 1.26 -3.20 2.05
CA LEU A 122 0.70 -2.48 3.18
C LEU A 122 1.39 -2.90 4.48
N GLY A 123 1.83 -1.93 5.25
CA GLY A 123 2.36 -2.14 6.60
C GLY A 123 1.24 -2.30 7.64
N ALA A 124 1.62 -2.77 8.82
CA ALA A 124 0.70 -2.89 9.94
C ALA A 124 0.23 -1.50 10.41
N THR A 125 -1.08 -1.35 10.59
CA THR A 125 -1.70 -0.12 11.08
C THR A 125 -2.40 -0.39 12.41
N THR A 126 -2.21 0.51 13.38
CA THR A 126 -2.96 0.44 14.64
C THR A 126 -4.40 0.91 14.43
N MET A 127 -5.36 0.20 15.01
CA MET A 127 -6.79 0.56 14.97
C MET A 127 -7.13 1.59 16.06
N ILE A 128 -6.29 2.61 16.22
CA ILE A 128 -6.46 3.70 17.20
C ILE A 128 -6.80 4.96 16.43
N TYR A 129 -7.81 5.68 16.87
CA TYR A 129 -8.14 7.01 16.34
C TYR A 129 -7.62 8.09 17.31
N PRO A 130 -7.03 9.16 16.82
CA PRO A 130 -6.61 9.37 15.42
C PRO A 130 -5.42 8.50 15.01
N GLY A 131 -5.49 7.91 13.81
CA GLY A 131 -4.40 7.16 13.20
C GLY A 131 -3.28 8.08 12.69
N GLN A 132 -2.20 7.51 12.18
CA GLN A 132 -1.13 8.27 11.54
C GLN A 132 -1.62 8.92 10.24
N LEU A 133 -1.05 10.08 9.89
CA LEU A 133 -1.36 10.77 8.64
C LEU A 133 -0.93 9.94 7.43
N LEU A 134 0.29 9.41 7.48
CA LEU A 134 0.86 8.61 6.40
C LEU A 134 0.35 7.17 6.45
N PRO A 135 -0.05 6.59 5.31
CA PRO A 135 -0.25 5.15 5.19
C PRO A 135 1.03 4.38 5.54
N ALA A 136 0.90 3.28 6.27
CA ALA A 136 2.01 2.39 6.55
C ALA A 136 2.31 1.54 5.30
N ILE A 137 3.55 1.60 4.81
CA ILE A 137 4.03 0.85 3.66
C ILE A 137 5.30 0.12 4.09
N ASN A 138 5.39 -1.16 3.76
CA ASN A 138 6.60 -1.94 3.90
C ASN A 138 7.29 -2.10 2.54
N GLU A 139 8.61 -2.22 2.59
CA GLU A 139 9.46 -2.50 1.44
C GLU A 139 10.37 -3.68 1.73
N ARG A 140 10.61 -4.50 0.72
CA ARG A 140 11.63 -5.55 0.69
C ARG A 140 12.10 -5.80 -0.73
N SER A 141 13.24 -6.47 -0.90
CA SER A 141 13.66 -6.95 -2.21
C SER A 141 12.91 -8.22 -2.62
N ILE A 142 12.74 -8.38 -3.94
CA ILE A 142 12.28 -9.60 -4.57
C ILE A 142 13.30 -9.98 -5.67
N THR A 143 13.66 -11.25 -5.72
CA THR A 143 14.61 -11.73 -6.76
C THR A 143 13.90 -11.87 -8.10
N GLU A 144 14.69 -11.96 -9.18
CA GLU A 144 14.16 -12.25 -10.52
C GLU A 144 13.33 -13.53 -10.54
N ASP A 145 13.77 -14.60 -9.88
CA ASP A 145 12.98 -15.85 -9.77
C ASP A 145 11.61 -15.62 -9.11
N GLY A 146 11.55 -14.73 -8.12
CA GLY A 146 10.31 -14.34 -7.47
C GLY A 146 9.39 -13.57 -8.41
N ILE A 147 9.94 -12.62 -9.18
CA ILE A 147 9.19 -11.87 -10.20
C ILE A 147 8.66 -12.82 -11.26
N GLN A 148 9.47 -13.72 -11.78
CA GLN A 148 9.05 -14.69 -12.79
C GLN A 148 7.94 -15.62 -12.30
N ARG A 149 7.96 -16.03 -11.02
CA ARG A 149 6.86 -16.80 -10.42
C ARG A 149 5.56 -16.02 -10.35
N LEU A 150 5.64 -14.74 -9.97
CA LEU A 150 4.47 -13.86 -9.94
C LEU A 150 3.88 -13.67 -11.35
N LEU A 151 4.73 -13.39 -12.33
CA LEU A 151 4.31 -13.23 -13.73
C LEU A 151 3.75 -14.53 -14.33
N ALA A 152 4.35 -15.68 -14.02
CA ALA A 152 3.82 -16.99 -14.46
C ALA A 152 2.45 -17.30 -13.82
N LEU A 153 2.23 -16.91 -12.56
CA LEU A 153 0.92 -17.01 -11.93
C LEU A 153 -0.11 -16.12 -12.64
N ALA A 154 0.27 -14.88 -12.96
CA ALA A 154 -0.58 -13.96 -13.70
C ALA A 154 -0.93 -14.48 -15.10
N ASP A 155 0.04 -15.04 -15.82
CA ASP A 155 -0.15 -15.68 -17.13
C ASP A 155 -1.12 -16.85 -17.02
N SER A 156 -0.93 -17.74 -16.04
CA SER A 156 -1.82 -18.88 -15.80
C SER A 156 -3.26 -18.47 -15.46
N ALA A 157 -3.44 -17.28 -14.88
CA ALA A 157 -4.75 -16.69 -14.62
C ALA A 157 -5.34 -15.93 -15.84
N GLY A 158 -4.61 -15.88 -16.96
CA GLY A 158 -5.00 -15.18 -18.18
C GLY A 158 -4.85 -13.67 -18.11
N LEU A 159 -4.01 -13.16 -17.18
CA LEU A 159 -3.85 -11.72 -16.96
C LEU A 159 -2.74 -11.08 -17.82
N LEU A 160 -2.03 -11.87 -18.62
CA LEU A 160 -1.14 -11.37 -19.68
C LEU A 160 -1.84 -11.36 -21.05
N ALA A 161 -3.10 -10.98 -21.04
CA ALA A 161 -3.94 -10.81 -22.22
C ALA A 161 -4.86 -9.59 -22.02
N PRO A 162 -5.48 -9.04 -23.06
CA PRO A 162 -6.48 -7.98 -22.92
C PRO A 162 -7.58 -8.36 -21.93
N ALA A 163 -7.97 -7.41 -21.09
CA ALA A 163 -8.98 -7.65 -20.06
C ALA A 163 -10.31 -8.12 -20.70
N PRO A 164 -10.87 -9.24 -20.23
CA PRO A 164 -12.20 -9.65 -20.62
C PRO A 164 -13.25 -8.74 -19.94
N ASP A 165 -14.53 -8.97 -20.26
CA ASP A 165 -15.61 -8.35 -19.53
C ASP A 165 -15.69 -8.94 -18.11
N TYR A 166 -15.45 -8.09 -17.12
CA TYR A 166 -15.56 -8.40 -15.69
C TYR A 166 -16.91 -7.94 -15.09
N ALA A 167 -17.86 -7.52 -15.91
CA ALA A 167 -19.19 -7.19 -15.40
C ALA A 167 -19.80 -8.39 -14.67
N GLY A 168 -20.39 -8.12 -13.52
CA GLY A 168 -21.06 -9.10 -12.68
C GLY A 168 -22.48 -8.66 -12.35
N ASN A 169 -23.32 -9.59 -11.96
CA ASN A 169 -24.67 -9.30 -11.50
C ASN A 169 -24.65 -8.94 -9.99
N ILE A 170 -23.87 -7.91 -9.65
CA ILE A 170 -23.70 -7.49 -8.28
C ILE A 170 -24.52 -6.22 -8.03
N GLN A 171 -25.38 -6.29 -7.03
CA GLN A 171 -26.23 -5.15 -6.61
C GLN A 171 -25.63 -4.49 -5.37
N VAL A 172 -24.40 -4.01 -5.48
CA VAL A 172 -23.72 -3.27 -4.43
C VAL A 172 -23.39 -1.89 -4.99
N ALA A 173 -23.95 -0.86 -4.36
CA ALA A 173 -23.57 0.51 -4.66
C ALA A 173 -22.26 0.83 -3.94
N ASP A 174 -21.45 1.69 -4.55
CA ASP A 174 -20.29 2.33 -3.91
C ASP A 174 -19.15 1.38 -3.50
N ALA A 175 -19.15 0.13 -3.98
CA ALA A 175 -18.04 -0.80 -3.75
C ALA A 175 -16.80 -0.37 -4.56
N PRO A 176 -15.58 -0.55 -4.00
CA PRO A 176 -14.37 -0.31 -4.77
C PRO A 176 -14.17 -1.35 -5.86
N ASP A 177 -13.39 -0.97 -6.86
CA ASP A 177 -12.88 -1.88 -7.86
C ASP A 177 -11.56 -2.51 -7.38
N THR A 178 -11.41 -3.80 -7.60
CA THR A 178 -10.09 -4.43 -7.54
C THR A 178 -9.40 -4.20 -8.87
N GLN A 179 -8.22 -3.59 -8.84
CA GLN A 179 -7.40 -3.32 -10.01
C GLN A 179 -6.09 -4.10 -9.94
N VAL A 180 -5.71 -4.71 -11.08
CA VAL A 180 -4.41 -5.35 -11.29
C VAL A 180 -3.80 -4.77 -12.55
N ILE A 181 -2.58 -4.26 -12.46
CA ILE A 181 -1.79 -3.74 -13.56
C ILE A 181 -0.52 -4.56 -13.67
N ILE A 182 -0.17 -5.03 -14.87
CA ILE A 182 1.00 -5.86 -15.13
C ILE A 182 1.69 -5.34 -16.39
N SER A 183 2.99 -5.03 -16.27
CA SER A 183 3.83 -4.67 -17.42
C SER A 183 4.73 -5.87 -17.76
N ALA A 184 4.45 -6.52 -18.89
CA ALA A 184 5.15 -7.71 -19.33
C ALA A 184 5.23 -7.77 -20.86
N ASN A 185 6.32 -8.31 -21.41
CA ASN A 185 6.52 -8.49 -22.84
C ASN A 185 6.36 -7.21 -23.68
N GLY A 186 6.68 -6.05 -23.10
CA GLY A 186 6.54 -4.74 -23.74
C GLY A 186 5.11 -4.16 -23.76
N GLU A 187 4.16 -4.82 -23.13
CA GLU A 187 2.76 -4.42 -23.02
C GLU A 187 2.37 -4.17 -21.56
N THR A 188 1.35 -3.35 -21.36
CA THR A 188 0.74 -3.15 -20.02
C THR A 188 -0.70 -3.62 -20.04
N TYR A 189 -1.00 -4.57 -19.17
CA TYR A 189 -2.32 -5.16 -19.00
C TYR A 189 -2.99 -4.57 -17.77
N THR A 190 -4.21 -4.09 -17.91
CA THR A 190 -5.02 -3.57 -16.80
C THR A 190 -6.31 -4.35 -16.68
N HIS A 191 -6.50 -4.99 -15.53
CA HIS A 191 -7.69 -5.74 -15.17
C HIS A 191 -8.38 -5.04 -14.01
N GLN A 192 -9.68 -4.77 -14.14
CA GLN A 192 -10.44 -4.06 -13.12
C GLN A 192 -11.84 -4.65 -12.99
N ALA A 193 -12.22 -4.99 -11.76
CA ALA A 193 -13.51 -5.57 -11.47
C ALA A 193 -14.14 -4.92 -10.21
N MET A 194 -15.33 -4.35 -10.39
CA MET A 194 -16.09 -3.76 -9.30
C MET A 194 -16.54 -4.83 -8.30
N ALA A 195 -16.45 -4.52 -7.01
CA ALA A 195 -16.94 -5.38 -5.92
C ALA A 195 -16.45 -6.84 -6.03
N LEU A 196 -15.19 -7.06 -6.44
CA LEU A 196 -14.61 -8.40 -6.55
C LEU A 196 -14.54 -9.05 -5.16
N GLY A 197 -15.03 -10.29 -5.03
CA GLY A 197 -15.07 -11.02 -3.76
C GLY A 197 -16.34 -10.80 -2.92
N PHE A 198 -17.28 -9.97 -3.37
CA PHE A 198 -18.65 -10.01 -2.86
C PHE A 198 -19.39 -11.23 -3.39
N GLU A 199 -20.39 -11.71 -2.64
CA GLU A 199 -21.20 -12.85 -3.09
C GLU A 199 -21.88 -12.52 -4.43
N GLU A 200 -21.63 -13.35 -5.42
CA GLU A 200 -22.16 -13.21 -6.76
C GLU A 200 -22.85 -14.50 -7.18
N VAL A 201 -24.08 -14.37 -7.65
CA VAL A 201 -24.79 -15.48 -8.28
C VAL A 201 -24.30 -15.56 -9.71
N ASP A 202 -23.79 -16.71 -10.12
CA ASP A 202 -23.26 -16.97 -11.48
C ASP A 202 -22.00 -16.14 -11.81
N GLU A 203 -21.01 -16.13 -10.88
CA GLU A 203 -19.70 -15.49 -11.12
C GLU A 203 -19.08 -16.02 -12.42
N SER A 204 -18.71 -15.11 -13.33
CA SER A 204 -18.08 -15.49 -14.59
C SER A 204 -16.71 -16.16 -14.36
N PRO A 205 -16.26 -17.08 -15.24
CA PRO A 205 -14.93 -17.70 -15.12
C PRO A 205 -13.80 -16.68 -15.04
N ALA A 206 -13.90 -15.57 -15.76
CA ALA A 206 -12.90 -14.49 -15.76
C ALA A 206 -12.84 -13.77 -14.41
N ARG A 207 -13.99 -13.41 -13.83
CA ARG A 207 -14.04 -12.80 -12.49
C ARG A 207 -13.47 -13.75 -11.43
N LYS A 208 -13.86 -15.02 -11.50
CA LYS A 208 -13.36 -16.07 -10.60
C LYS A 208 -11.84 -16.22 -10.69
N ALA A 209 -11.27 -16.20 -11.90
CA ALA A 209 -9.82 -16.25 -12.09
C ALA A 209 -9.13 -15.04 -11.47
N LEU A 210 -9.61 -13.82 -11.73
CA LEU A 210 -9.08 -12.59 -11.15
C LEU A 210 -9.20 -12.59 -9.61
N ARG A 211 -10.35 -13.01 -9.08
CA ARG A 211 -10.56 -13.12 -7.62
C ARG A 211 -9.58 -14.12 -7.01
N THR A 212 -9.49 -15.32 -7.58
CA THR A 212 -8.56 -16.36 -7.09
C THR A 212 -7.11 -15.85 -7.13
N PHE A 213 -6.72 -15.18 -8.20
CA PHE A 213 -5.39 -14.58 -8.32
C PHE A 213 -5.14 -13.55 -7.20
N THR A 214 -6.06 -12.62 -6.96
CA THR A 214 -5.90 -11.60 -5.92
C THR A 214 -5.96 -12.17 -4.49
N GLU A 215 -6.71 -13.25 -4.28
CA GLU A 215 -6.75 -13.97 -3.00
C GLU A 215 -5.42 -14.64 -2.66
N VAL A 216 -4.76 -15.29 -3.62
CA VAL A 216 -3.47 -15.96 -3.37
C VAL A 216 -2.34 -14.96 -3.13
N LEU A 217 -2.44 -13.72 -3.62
CA LEU A 217 -1.46 -12.65 -3.33
C LEU A 217 -1.40 -12.26 -1.86
N ARG A 218 -2.38 -12.64 -1.04
CA ARG A 218 -2.37 -12.41 0.41
C ARG A 218 -1.25 -13.21 1.11
N ASP A 219 -0.78 -14.28 0.47
CA ASP A 219 0.38 -15.06 0.92
C ASP A 219 1.49 -15.01 -0.13
N LEU A 220 2.12 -13.85 -0.26
CA LEU A 220 3.22 -13.63 -1.22
C LEU A 220 4.37 -14.63 -1.05
N PRO A 221 4.81 -14.98 0.18
CA PRO A 221 5.83 -16.00 0.35
C PRO A 221 5.46 -17.36 -0.27
N ALA A 222 4.21 -17.77 -0.22
CA ALA A 222 3.76 -19.00 -0.88
C ALA A 222 3.77 -18.86 -2.42
N VAL A 223 3.43 -17.69 -2.94
CA VAL A 223 3.39 -17.40 -4.39
C VAL A 223 4.79 -17.35 -4.99
N VAL A 224 5.64 -16.47 -4.47
CA VAL A 224 6.95 -16.18 -5.07
C VAL A 224 8.08 -17.05 -4.51
N GLY A 225 7.83 -17.77 -3.42
CA GLY A 225 8.83 -18.50 -2.65
C GLY A 225 9.54 -17.60 -1.62
N ALA A 226 9.50 -18.00 -0.36
CA ALA A 226 10.06 -17.19 0.74
C ALA A 226 11.55 -16.87 0.56
N GLN A 227 12.32 -17.76 -0.09
CA GLN A 227 13.73 -17.56 -0.39
C GLN A 227 14.00 -16.46 -1.43
N ASN A 228 12.98 -16.05 -2.16
CA ASN A 228 13.05 -14.99 -3.18
C ASN A 228 12.72 -13.60 -2.60
N LEU A 229 12.44 -13.53 -1.30
CA LEU A 229 12.09 -12.30 -0.62
C LEU A 229 13.18 -11.91 0.39
N GLY A 230 13.56 -10.64 0.36
CA GLY A 230 14.40 -10.04 1.39
C GLY A 230 13.67 -9.78 2.70
N ALA A 231 14.38 -9.21 3.66
CA ALA A 231 13.79 -8.78 4.92
C ALA A 231 12.73 -7.70 4.70
N ASP A 232 11.62 -7.81 5.41
CA ASP A 232 10.55 -6.81 5.40
C ASP A 232 10.91 -5.65 6.33
N ALA A 233 10.78 -4.42 5.86
CA ALA A 233 11.06 -3.23 6.64
C ALA A 233 10.07 -2.10 6.27
N PRO A 234 9.81 -1.15 7.18
CA PRO A 234 9.09 0.05 6.83
C PRO A 234 9.79 0.81 5.69
N LEU A 235 9.01 1.25 4.70
CA LEU A 235 9.51 2.10 3.62
C LEU A 235 10.13 3.38 4.19
N VAL A 236 11.34 3.71 3.71
CA VAL A 236 11.97 5.01 3.95
C VAL A 236 11.77 5.87 2.70
N PRO A 237 10.78 6.79 2.70
CA PRO A 237 10.46 7.56 1.50
C PRO A 237 11.56 8.56 1.16
N THR A 238 11.78 8.80 -0.13
CA THR A 238 12.59 9.92 -0.61
C THR A 238 11.75 11.16 -0.88
N ASN A 239 10.51 10.95 -1.29
CA ASN A 239 9.55 12.01 -1.60
C ASN A 239 8.16 11.63 -1.09
N TYR A 240 7.38 12.67 -0.82
CA TYR A 240 5.95 12.59 -0.56
C TYR A 240 5.20 13.36 -1.63
N ARG A 241 4.00 12.92 -1.97
CA ARG A 241 3.01 13.77 -2.62
C ARG A 241 1.98 14.21 -1.59
N ILE A 242 1.59 15.46 -1.68
CA ILE A 242 0.58 16.05 -0.80
C ILE A 242 -0.55 16.67 -1.60
N GLN A 243 -1.74 16.64 -1.05
CA GLN A 243 -2.91 17.37 -1.50
C GLN A 243 -3.52 18.09 -0.32
N THR A 244 -3.97 19.33 -0.53
CA THR A 244 -4.53 20.16 0.54
C THR A 244 -5.98 20.52 0.25
N MET A 245 -6.73 20.70 1.31
CA MET A 245 -8.09 21.22 1.27
C MET A 245 -8.24 22.28 2.37
N VAL A 246 -8.76 23.45 2.01
CA VAL A 246 -9.09 24.51 2.99
C VAL A 246 -10.20 24.01 3.90
N VAL A 247 -10.07 24.27 5.18
CA VAL A 247 -11.06 23.92 6.21
C VAL A 247 -11.49 25.17 6.93
N THR A 248 -12.79 25.33 7.10
CA THR A 248 -13.37 26.45 7.85
C THR A 248 -13.42 26.16 9.36
N GLU A 249 -13.47 27.21 10.18
CA GLU A 249 -13.59 27.04 11.62
C GLU A 249 -14.86 26.28 12.03
N ASP A 250 -15.96 26.46 11.31
CA ASP A 250 -17.22 25.76 11.54
C ASP A 250 -17.10 24.24 11.32
N GLU A 251 -16.28 23.83 10.35
CA GLU A 251 -16.01 22.40 10.10
C GLU A 251 -15.19 21.77 11.21
N LEU A 252 -14.35 22.55 11.91
CA LEU A 252 -13.54 22.04 13.03
C LEU A 252 -14.35 21.81 14.31
N VAL A 253 -15.48 22.50 14.49
CA VAL A 253 -16.31 22.38 15.69
C VAL A 253 -16.93 20.99 15.87
N GLY A 254 -17.07 20.23 14.78
CA GLY A 254 -17.66 18.88 14.79
C GLY A 254 -16.74 17.74 15.23
N TYR A 255 -15.46 18.02 15.50
CA TYR A 255 -14.51 16.98 15.90
C TYR A 255 -14.54 16.73 17.42
N ASP A 256 -14.59 15.44 17.80
CA ASP A 256 -14.44 14.99 19.18
C ASP A 256 -13.51 13.75 19.22
N PRO A 257 -12.31 13.84 19.80
CA PRO A 257 -11.70 15.03 20.44
C PRO A 257 -11.43 16.18 19.46
N ALA A 258 -11.26 17.40 19.99
CA ALA A 258 -10.88 18.56 19.19
C ALA A 258 -9.61 18.28 18.38
N PRO A 259 -9.54 18.70 17.10
CA PRO A 259 -8.42 18.41 16.23
C PRO A 259 -7.16 19.18 16.66
N THR A 260 -6.01 18.63 16.31
CA THR A 260 -4.72 19.29 16.52
C THR A 260 -4.46 20.28 15.38
N ILE A 261 -4.21 21.55 15.68
CA ILE A 261 -3.82 22.55 14.69
C ILE A 261 -2.36 22.91 14.93
N VAL A 262 -1.52 22.73 13.91
CA VAL A 262 -0.09 23.06 13.93
C VAL A 262 0.23 24.12 12.88
N ASP A 263 1.22 24.97 13.15
CA ASP A 263 1.65 25.96 12.16
C ASP A 263 2.49 25.29 11.07
N TRP A 264 2.25 25.68 9.81
CA TRP A 264 3.01 25.19 8.68
C TRP A 264 4.40 25.83 8.65
N THR A 265 5.43 25.00 8.61
CA THR A 265 6.83 25.44 8.75
C THR A 265 7.71 25.20 7.52
N LEU A 266 7.20 24.52 6.50
CA LEU A 266 7.94 24.27 5.26
C LEU A 266 7.89 25.52 4.36
N ALA A 267 8.94 26.35 4.44
CA ALA A 267 8.96 27.69 3.80
C ALA A 267 8.82 27.65 2.28
N ASP A 268 9.34 26.59 1.65
CA ASP A 268 9.36 26.46 0.17
C ASP A 268 8.14 25.71 -0.39
N VAL A 269 7.18 25.35 0.46
CA VAL A 269 5.99 24.62 0.08
C VAL A 269 4.75 25.37 0.55
N SER A 270 4.00 25.96 -0.38
CA SER A 270 2.73 26.62 -0.08
C SER A 270 1.58 25.62 -0.05
N LEU A 271 0.79 25.62 1.02
CA LEU A 271 -0.41 24.80 1.12
C LEU A 271 -1.49 25.26 0.15
N ALA A 272 -1.60 26.54 -0.11
CA ALA A 272 -2.52 27.07 -1.11
C ALA A 272 -2.19 26.56 -2.53
N GLY A 273 -0.91 26.37 -2.83
CA GLY A 273 -0.43 25.83 -4.12
C GLY A 273 -0.59 24.32 -4.26
N ALA A 274 -0.85 23.59 -3.17
CA ALA A 274 -0.92 22.14 -3.16
C ALA A 274 -2.34 21.56 -3.24
N SER A 275 -3.32 22.33 -3.73
CA SER A 275 -4.73 21.92 -3.80
C SER A 275 -5.00 20.67 -4.66
N GLU A 276 -4.20 20.44 -5.68
CA GLU A 276 -4.30 19.26 -6.53
C GLU A 276 -3.22 18.22 -6.17
N CYS A 277 -1.97 18.57 -6.33
CA CYS A 277 -0.84 17.73 -5.97
C CYS A 277 0.46 18.57 -5.91
N THR A 278 1.29 18.30 -4.93
CA THR A 278 2.65 18.88 -4.83
C THR A 278 3.59 17.83 -4.27
N VAL A 279 4.81 17.76 -4.83
CA VAL A 279 5.88 16.90 -4.35
C VAL A 279 6.67 17.63 -3.27
N VAL A 280 6.91 16.94 -2.15
CA VAL A 280 7.74 17.40 -1.04
C VAL A 280 8.81 16.35 -0.79
N THR A 281 10.09 16.74 -0.80
CA THR A 281 11.17 15.79 -0.49
C THR A 281 11.14 15.40 0.99
N ALA A 282 11.66 14.21 1.31
CA ALA A 282 11.76 13.78 2.71
C ALA A 282 12.63 14.73 3.54
N GLU A 283 13.65 15.32 2.94
CA GLU A 283 14.50 16.33 3.59
C GLU A 283 13.69 17.59 3.95
N GLN A 284 12.89 18.13 3.02
CA GLN A 284 12.01 19.27 3.29
C GLN A 284 10.97 18.95 4.37
N ALA A 285 10.35 17.76 4.28
CA ALA A 285 9.31 17.35 5.20
C ALA A 285 9.83 17.17 6.64
N GLY A 286 11.09 16.75 6.81
CA GLY A 286 11.60 16.38 8.12
C GLY A 286 10.66 15.38 8.81
N THR A 287 10.18 15.71 10.01
CA THR A 287 9.21 14.88 10.74
C THR A 287 7.75 15.34 10.57
N THR A 288 7.49 16.39 9.81
CA THR A 288 6.16 17.03 9.71
C THR A 288 5.04 16.02 9.40
N PHE A 289 5.26 15.09 8.47
CA PHE A 289 4.22 14.12 8.09
C PHE A 289 4.24 12.87 8.95
N THR A 290 5.41 12.46 9.49
CA THR A 290 5.54 11.28 10.35
C THR A 290 5.00 11.52 11.75
N ASP A 291 5.05 12.75 12.25
CA ASP A 291 4.53 13.15 13.55
C ASP A 291 3.03 13.49 13.50
N ALA A 292 2.51 13.81 12.31
CA ALA A 292 1.12 14.18 12.12
C ALA A 292 0.19 12.97 12.16
N LYS A 293 -1.04 13.23 12.59
CA LYS A 293 -2.14 12.27 12.64
C LYS A 293 -3.27 12.68 11.71
N GLN A 294 -4.25 11.80 11.54
CA GLN A 294 -5.41 12.03 10.66
C GLN A 294 -6.28 13.22 11.09
N ASP A 295 -6.20 13.63 12.35
CA ASP A 295 -6.87 14.81 12.92
C ASP A 295 -5.95 16.02 13.04
N THR A 296 -4.76 15.99 12.42
CA THR A 296 -3.85 17.14 12.37
C THR A 296 -4.21 18.04 11.19
N PHE A 297 -4.43 19.31 11.49
CA PHE A 297 -4.65 20.37 10.52
C PHE A 297 -3.46 21.33 10.56
N PHE A 298 -3.17 21.95 9.43
CA PHE A 298 -2.02 22.83 9.29
C PHE A 298 -2.47 24.25 9.02
N ARG A 299 -1.89 25.19 9.77
CA ARG A 299 -2.15 26.62 9.59
C ARG A 299 -1.03 27.24 8.80
N GLU A 300 -1.34 27.79 7.63
CA GLU A 300 -0.43 28.61 6.85
C GLU A 300 -0.80 30.08 7.03
N THR A 301 0.17 30.93 7.32
CA THR A 301 -0.01 32.37 7.48
C THR A 301 0.73 33.09 6.34
N VAL A 302 -0.02 33.78 5.50
CA VAL A 302 0.50 34.57 4.38
C VAL A 302 0.02 36.00 4.54
N ALA A 303 0.93 36.97 4.60
CA ALA A 303 0.63 38.39 4.76
C ALA A 303 -0.40 38.69 5.87
N GLU A 304 -0.21 38.10 7.04
CA GLU A 304 -1.06 38.23 8.24
C GLU A 304 -2.42 37.50 8.16
N ALA A 305 -2.77 36.90 7.04
CA ALA A 305 -3.98 36.07 6.91
C ALA A 305 -3.63 34.59 7.20
N ALA A 306 -4.28 33.99 8.17
CA ALA A 306 -4.14 32.58 8.52
C ALA A 306 -5.25 31.76 7.82
N THR A 307 -4.85 30.67 7.18
CA THR A 307 -5.75 29.70 6.58
C THR A 307 -5.44 28.31 7.12
N ILE A 308 -6.45 27.54 7.44
CA ILE A 308 -6.33 26.18 7.95
C ILE A 308 -6.55 25.19 6.81
N TYR A 309 -5.68 24.19 6.73
CA TYR A 309 -5.73 23.17 5.70
C TYR A 309 -5.76 21.78 6.33
N ARG A 310 -6.56 20.91 5.73
CA ARG A 310 -6.39 19.46 5.85
C ARG A 310 -5.38 19.03 4.79
N ILE A 311 -4.41 18.20 5.18
CA ILE A 311 -3.43 17.63 4.26
C ILE A 311 -3.72 16.14 4.10
N SER A 312 -3.74 15.69 2.86
CA SER A 312 -3.60 14.29 2.49
C SER A 312 -2.16 14.09 2.02
N ALA A 313 -1.41 13.20 2.65
CA ALA A 313 -0.01 12.95 2.33
C ALA A 313 0.25 11.45 2.17
N VAL A 314 1.09 11.09 1.21
CA VAL A 314 1.51 9.70 0.98
C VAL A 314 2.95 9.67 0.45
N ALA A 315 3.71 8.65 0.86
CA ALA A 315 5.03 8.38 0.27
C ALA A 315 4.89 8.06 -1.21
N MET A 316 5.73 8.65 -2.04
CA MET A 316 5.76 8.33 -3.47
C MET A 316 6.37 6.95 -3.70
N LEU A 317 5.67 6.14 -4.48
CA LEU A 317 6.12 4.84 -4.96
C LEU A 317 6.59 4.94 -6.42
N PRO A 318 7.32 3.95 -6.94
CA PRO A 318 7.69 3.89 -8.36
C PRO A 318 6.49 4.15 -9.27
N GLY A 319 6.68 4.99 -10.29
CA GLY A 319 5.63 5.38 -11.24
C GLY A 319 4.61 6.41 -10.73
N ASP A 320 4.68 6.83 -9.45
CA ASP A 320 3.81 7.91 -8.96
C ASP A 320 4.26 9.27 -9.52
N VAL A 321 3.27 10.09 -9.86
CA VAL A 321 3.45 11.46 -10.38
C VAL A 321 2.50 12.42 -9.66
N CYS A 322 2.82 13.67 -9.72
CA CYS A 322 1.94 14.79 -9.44
C CYS A 322 1.48 15.47 -10.70
#